data_e208dfc801e14dd1db59681c78627315
#
_entry.id   e208dfc801e14dd1db59681c78627315
#
_cell.length_a   1.000
_cell.length_b   1.000
_cell.length_c   1.000
_cell.angle_alpha   90.00
_cell.angle_beta   90.00
_cell.angle_gamma   90.00
#
_symmetry.space_group_name_H-M   'P 1'
#
loop_
_entity.id
_entity.type
_entity.pdbx_description
1 polymer ?
#
loop_
_entity_poly.entity_id
_entity_poly.type
_entity_poly.pdbx_seq_one_letter_code
_entity_poly.pdbx_strand_id
1 'polypeptide(L)'
;MNETLANAIVMLKAEFVKRYKGVSHIHEIIPVSSESLCIDERELKMLHKFTESNSIYTGSYEMDILGATCKVYEGDVNDYWLDSIKHDTSYAPFYPIWILSAYALALESKNLGAKQVVDIGSGDGRIAYCAKVAGLQSYGIEIDENLVGLENKISLSTGVDFQPTAADATQFDFTSLGLSQPLFFISGLPEVGEML
;
A
#
# COMPACT_ATOMS: atom_id res chain seq x y z
N MET A 1 -3.74 15.02 -9.35
CA MET A 1 -4.24 14.62 -8.01
C MET A 1 -5.49 15.42 -7.75
N ASN A 2 -6.55 14.76 -7.34
CA ASN A 2 -7.70 15.52 -6.85
C ASN A 2 -7.24 16.23 -5.57
N GLU A 3 -6.92 17.52 -5.67
CA GLU A 3 -6.30 18.32 -4.58
C GLU A 3 -7.09 18.20 -3.28
N THR A 4 -8.39 17.96 -3.40
CA THR A 4 -9.29 17.75 -2.28
C THR A 4 -9.07 16.44 -1.54
N LEU A 5 -8.84 15.31 -2.23
CA LEU A 5 -8.62 14.01 -1.58
C LEU A 5 -7.26 13.97 -0.86
N ALA A 6 -6.19 14.41 -1.54
CA ALA A 6 -4.86 14.43 -0.93
C ALA A 6 -4.83 15.33 0.33
N ASN A 7 -5.42 16.52 0.25
CA ASN A 7 -5.52 17.43 1.39
C ASN A 7 -6.31 16.81 2.54
N ALA A 8 -7.44 16.16 2.24
CA ALA A 8 -8.26 15.49 3.25
C ALA A 8 -7.50 14.35 3.95
N ILE A 9 -6.73 13.54 3.20
CA ILE A 9 -5.88 12.49 3.77
C ILE A 9 -4.80 13.09 4.68
N VAL A 10 -4.14 14.16 4.26
CA VAL A 10 -3.12 14.83 5.07
C VAL A 10 -3.71 15.39 6.37
N MET A 11 -4.87 16.03 6.29
CA MET A 11 -5.56 16.56 7.48
C MET A 11 -5.99 15.45 8.43
N LEU A 12 -6.56 14.37 7.91
CA LEU A 12 -6.96 13.21 8.68
C LEU A 12 -5.77 12.61 9.44
N LYS A 13 -4.65 12.41 8.74
CA LYS A 13 -3.40 11.92 9.32
C LYS A 13 -2.85 12.84 10.40
N ALA A 14 -2.76 14.12 10.11
CA ALA A 14 -2.23 15.11 11.06
C ALA A 14 -3.07 15.17 12.36
N GLU A 15 -4.39 15.15 12.24
CA GLU A 15 -5.27 15.17 13.42
C GLU A 15 -5.18 13.85 14.21
N PHE A 16 -5.10 12.71 13.53
CA PHE A 16 -4.87 11.44 14.21
C PHE A 16 -3.57 11.45 15.00
N VAL A 17 -2.44 11.75 14.35
CA VAL A 17 -1.11 11.75 15.00
C VAL A 17 -1.09 12.66 16.22
N LYS A 18 -1.73 13.83 16.15
CA LYS A 18 -1.85 14.77 17.28
C LYS A 18 -2.60 14.17 18.47
N ARG A 19 -3.61 13.34 18.21
CA ARG A 19 -4.51 12.78 19.25
C ARG A 19 -4.08 11.41 19.72
N TYR A 20 -3.32 10.68 18.92
CA TYR A 20 -2.90 9.32 19.23
C TYR A 20 -2.02 9.26 20.50
N LYS A 21 -2.36 8.34 21.40
CA LYS A 21 -1.68 8.11 22.68
C LYS A 21 -1.22 6.66 22.88
N GLY A 22 -1.45 5.82 21.87
CA GLY A 22 -1.04 4.42 21.91
C GLY A 22 0.46 4.23 21.69
N VAL A 23 0.87 2.98 21.63
CA VAL A 23 2.28 2.54 21.51
C VAL A 23 2.54 1.72 20.24
N SER A 24 1.54 1.58 19.38
CA SER A 24 1.68 0.82 18.14
C SER A 24 2.64 1.50 17.18
N HIS A 25 3.45 0.71 16.48
CA HIS A 25 4.48 1.24 15.58
C HIS A 25 3.89 1.68 14.24
N ILE A 26 2.84 1.01 13.78
CA ILE A 26 2.15 1.36 12.54
C ILE A 26 0.64 1.44 12.75
N HIS A 27 0.02 2.25 11.93
CA HIS A 27 -1.44 2.46 11.95
C HIS A 27 -1.97 2.64 10.54
N GLU A 28 -3.22 2.19 10.34
CA GLU A 28 -4.06 2.65 9.24
C GLU A 28 -5.30 3.33 9.78
N ILE A 29 -5.76 4.36 9.08
CA ILE A 29 -6.96 5.09 9.42
C ILE A 29 -7.82 5.17 8.18
N ILE A 30 -8.96 4.50 8.22
CA ILE A 30 -9.85 4.42 7.07
C ILE A 30 -11.24 4.87 7.53
N PRO A 31 -11.85 5.89 6.91
CA PRO A 31 -13.22 6.29 7.22
C PRO A 31 -14.19 5.12 7.02
N VAL A 32 -15.20 5.02 7.89
CA VAL A 32 -16.24 4.00 7.79
C VAL A 32 -17.23 4.34 6.67
N SER A 33 -17.46 5.64 6.42
CA SER A 33 -18.37 6.12 5.38
C SER A 33 -17.61 6.64 4.16
N SER A 34 -18.06 6.27 2.98
CA SER A 34 -17.54 6.73 1.69
C SER A 34 -17.70 8.25 1.47
N GLU A 35 -18.67 8.87 2.12
CA GLU A 35 -18.94 10.29 2.01
C GLU A 35 -17.81 11.17 2.58
N SER A 36 -17.10 10.67 3.60
CA SER A 36 -16.10 11.43 4.34
C SER A 36 -14.90 11.88 3.49
N LEU A 37 -14.51 11.07 2.50
CA LEU A 37 -13.39 11.35 1.59
C LEU A 37 -13.82 11.32 0.11
N CYS A 38 -15.12 11.20 -0.18
CA CYS A 38 -15.65 11.02 -1.54
C CYS A 38 -14.98 9.84 -2.28
N ILE A 39 -14.71 8.76 -1.57
CA ILE A 39 -14.20 7.49 -2.13
C ILE A 39 -15.40 6.63 -2.51
N ASP A 40 -15.31 5.91 -3.63
CA ASP A 40 -16.33 4.93 -4.00
C ASP A 40 -16.52 3.89 -2.89
N GLU A 41 -17.76 3.53 -2.57
CA GLU A 41 -18.09 2.63 -1.46
C GLU A 41 -17.44 1.24 -1.62
N ARG A 42 -17.41 0.72 -2.86
CA ARG A 42 -16.77 -0.56 -3.16
C ARG A 42 -15.26 -0.48 -2.95
N GLU A 43 -14.65 0.59 -3.42
CA GLU A 43 -13.20 0.80 -3.27
C GLU A 43 -12.84 0.99 -1.80
N LEU A 44 -13.58 1.81 -1.06
CA LEU A 44 -13.38 1.97 0.39
C LEU A 44 -13.47 0.62 1.13
N LYS A 45 -14.47 -0.19 0.81
CA LYS A 45 -14.61 -1.54 1.37
C LYS A 45 -13.41 -2.43 1.05
N MET A 46 -12.81 -2.27 -0.12
CA MET A 46 -11.60 -3.03 -0.49
C MET A 46 -10.38 -2.56 0.30
N LEU A 47 -10.24 -1.25 0.61
CA LEU A 47 -9.18 -0.76 1.48
C LEU A 47 -9.29 -1.35 2.90
N HIS A 48 -10.51 -1.42 3.47
CA HIS A 48 -10.73 -2.11 4.75
C HIS A 48 -10.34 -3.58 4.67
N LYS A 49 -10.75 -4.29 3.61
CA LYS A 49 -10.41 -5.71 3.43
C LYS A 49 -8.91 -5.96 3.33
N PHE A 50 -8.15 -5.08 2.64
CA PHE A 50 -6.70 -5.16 2.62
C PHE A 50 -6.13 -5.17 4.03
N THR A 51 -6.51 -4.17 4.82
CA THR A 51 -5.99 -3.99 6.17
C THR A 51 -6.41 -5.15 7.11
N GLU A 52 -7.65 -5.63 6.98
CA GLU A 52 -8.16 -6.78 7.74
C GLU A 52 -7.50 -8.10 7.36
N SER A 53 -7.04 -8.23 6.11
CA SER A 53 -6.36 -9.43 5.60
C SER A 53 -4.86 -9.40 5.84
N ASN A 54 -4.32 -8.25 6.22
CA ASN A 54 -2.90 -8.03 6.42
C ASN A 54 -2.51 -8.35 7.87
N SER A 55 -1.72 -9.40 8.07
CA SER A 55 -1.35 -9.91 9.38
C SER A 55 -0.48 -8.99 10.22
N ILE A 56 0.04 -7.89 9.65
CA ILE A 56 0.77 -6.89 10.42
C ILE A 56 -0.17 -6.08 11.34
N TYR A 57 -1.48 -6.03 11.04
CA TYR A 57 -2.47 -5.36 11.88
C TYR A 57 -3.13 -6.38 12.81
N THR A 58 -2.98 -6.16 14.12
CA THR A 58 -3.41 -7.09 15.16
C THR A 58 -4.59 -6.57 15.99
N GLY A 59 -4.92 -5.29 15.87
CA GLY A 59 -6.01 -4.65 16.59
C GLY A 59 -6.71 -3.59 15.78
N SER A 60 -7.96 -3.28 16.14
CA SER A 60 -8.67 -2.15 15.58
C SER A 60 -9.72 -1.60 16.51
N TYR A 61 -10.01 -0.29 16.38
CA TYR A 61 -11.08 0.41 17.10
C TYR A 61 -11.62 1.56 16.25
N GLU A 62 -12.74 2.13 16.64
CA GLU A 62 -13.30 3.30 15.96
C GLU A 62 -12.91 4.59 16.70
N MET A 63 -12.71 5.66 15.94
CA MET A 63 -12.38 6.99 16.44
C MET A 63 -12.96 8.05 15.52
N ASP A 64 -13.61 9.05 16.09
CA ASP A 64 -14.05 10.21 15.34
C ASP A 64 -12.87 11.17 15.10
N ILE A 65 -12.59 11.45 13.84
CA ILE A 65 -11.50 12.33 13.40
C ILE A 65 -12.08 13.34 12.41
N LEU A 66 -11.98 14.62 12.74
CA LEU A 66 -12.52 15.72 11.93
C LEU A 66 -14.00 15.57 11.55
N GLY A 67 -14.79 14.94 12.42
CA GLY A 67 -16.23 14.71 12.18
C GLY A 67 -16.55 13.47 11.35
N ALA A 68 -15.54 12.69 10.97
CA ALA A 68 -15.71 11.40 10.30
C ALA A 68 -15.41 10.27 11.29
N THR A 69 -16.30 9.29 11.40
CA THR A 69 -16.00 8.03 12.10
C THR A 69 -15.02 7.23 11.26
N CYS A 70 -13.84 6.95 11.82
CA CYS A 70 -12.78 6.19 11.19
C CYS A 70 -12.50 4.90 11.95
N LYS A 71 -12.25 3.83 11.24
CA LYS A 71 -11.67 2.61 11.80
C LYS A 71 -10.15 2.77 11.79
N VAL A 72 -9.56 2.70 12.98
CA VAL A 72 -8.12 2.72 13.20
C VAL A 72 -7.67 1.28 13.34
N TYR A 73 -6.66 0.89 12.57
CA TYR A 73 -6.00 -0.39 12.68
C TYR A 73 -4.62 -0.17 13.27
N GLU A 74 -4.25 -0.99 14.21
CA GLU A 74 -2.96 -0.94 14.90
C GLU A 74 -2.16 -2.22 14.63
N GLY A 75 -0.88 -2.08 14.44
CA GLY A 75 -0.03 -3.21 14.11
C GLY A 75 1.43 -3.00 14.43
N ASP A 76 2.21 -3.99 14.04
CA ASP A 76 3.64 -4.03 14.21
C ASP A 76 4.29 -4.65 12.97
N VAL A 77 5.39 -4.07 12.52
CA VAL A 77 6.19 -4.55 11.39
C VAL A 77 7.48 -5.24 11.83
N ASN A 78 7.73 -5.36 13.14
CA ASN A 78 9.00 -5.81 13.68
C ASN A 78 9.51 -7.12 13.07
N ASP A 79 8.66 -8.11 12.90
CA ASP A 79 9.08 -9.40 12.35
C ASP A 79 9.59 -9.27 10.91
N TYR A 80 8.85 -8.55 10.07
CA TYR A 80 9.23 -8.29 8.67
C TYR A 80 10.43 -7.35 8.58
N TRP A 81 10.49 -6.34 9.45
CA TRP A 81 11.60 -5.39 9.48
C TRP A 81 12.92 -6.04 9.88
N LEU A 82 12.91 -6.92 10.89
CA LEU A 82 14.08 -7.68 11.32
C LEU A 82 14.52 -8.68 10.26
N ASP A 83 13.61 -9.30 9.55
CA ASP A 83 13.95 -10.23 8.48
C ASP A 83 14.57 -9.50 7.28
N SER A 84 14.07 -8.34 6.89
CA SER A 84 14.64 -7.55 5.78
C SER A 84 16.07 -7.07 6.05
N ILE A 85 16.44 -6.83 7.31
CA ILE A 85 17.81 -6.47 7.69
C ILE A 85 18.80 -7.63 7.50
N LYS A 86 18.35 -8.87 7.51
CA LYS A 86 19.20 -10.05 7.33
C LYS A 86 19.69 -10.22 5.90
N HIS A 87 19.04 -9.61 4.93
CA HIS A 87 19.52 -9.58 3.56
C HIS A 87 20.71 -8.61 3.50
N ASP A 88 21.92 -9.15 3.28
CA ASP A 88 23.19 -8.39 3.21
C ASP A 88 23.28 -7.60 1.89
N THR A 89 22.35 -6.70 1.73
CA THR A 89 22.22 -5.87 0.54
C THR A 89 21.67 -4.50 0.92
N SER A 90 21.72 -3.56 -0.01
CA SER A 90 21.18 -2.21 0.10
C SER A 90 19.65 -2.14 0.27
N TYR A 91 19.03 -3.15 0.86
CA TYR A 91 17.58 -3.18 1.06
C TYR A 91 17.14 -2.25 2.17
N ALA A 92 16.18 -1.41 1.86
CA ALA A 92 15.48 -0.66 2.89
C ALA A 92 14.64 -1.61 3.74
N PRO A 93 14.64 -1.46 5.07
CA PRO A 93 13.72 -2.18 5.92
C PRO A 93 12.27 -1.90 5.50
N PHE A 94 11.41 -2.93 5.54
CA PHE A 94 10.00 -2.78 5.24
C PHE A 94 9.34 -1.77 6.19
N TYR A 95 8.86 -0.67 5.63
CA TYR A 95 8.06 0.34 6.34
C TYR A 95 6.96 0.88 5.43
N PRO A 96 5.71 0.44 5.62
CA PRO A 96 4.64 0.73 4.68
C PRO A 96 4.16 2.19 4.75
N ILE A 97 3.83 2.76 3.60
CA ILE A 97 3.07 4.02 3.54
C ILE A 97 1.61 3.76 3.95
N TRP A 98 0.84 4.79 4.26
CA TRP A 98 -0.59 4.64 4.57
C TRP A 98 -1.39 4.14 3.37
N ILE A 99 -2.35 3.23 3.61
CA ILE A 99 -3.18 2.65 2.53
C ILE A 99 -3.96 3.72 1.76
N LEU A 100 -4.46 4.76 2.45
CA LEU A 100 -5.12 5.90 1.78
C LEU A 100 -4.16 6.67 0.89
N SER A 101 -2.88 6.76 1.26
CA SER A 101 -1.85 7.38 0.41
C SER A 101 -1.56 6.53 -0.82
N ALA A 102 -1.45 5.21 -0.65
CA ALA A 102 -1.30 4.27 -1.76
C ALA A 102 -2.50 4.35 -2.73
N TYR A 103 -3.71 4.45 -2.18
CA TYR A 103 -4.91 4.61 -2.98
C TYR A 103 -4.92 5.95 -3.75
N ALA A 104 -4.52 7.06 -3.12
CA ALA A 104 -4.41 8.35 -3.81
C ALA A 104 -3.38 8.30 -4.95
N LEU A 105 -2.24 7.63 -4.75
CA LEU A 105 -1.25 7.38 -5.80
C LEU A 105 -1.82 6.56 -6.96
N ALA A 106 -2.62 5.55 -6.67
CA ALA A 106 -3.29 4.75 -7.68
C ALA A 106 -4.28 5.56 -8.53
N LEU A 107 -5.09 6.43 -7.89
CA LEU A 107 -5.98 7.33 -8.60
C LEU A 107 -5.22 8.34 -9.46
N GLU A 108 -4.12 8.86 -8.96
CA GLU A 108 -3.28 9.79 -9.73
C GLU A 108 -2.62 9.10 -10.93
N SER A 109 -2.16 7.86 -10.76
CA SER A 109 -1.65 7.05 -11.87
C SER A 109 -2.67 6.94 -13.00
N LYS A 110 -3.93 6.68 -12.63
CA LYS A 110 -5.05 6.61 -13.59
C LYS A 110 -5.32 7.97 -14.26
N ASN A 111 -5.27 9.06 -13.51
CA ASN A 111 -5.43 10.43 -14.04
C ASN A 111 -4.33 10.80 -15.02
N LEU A 112 -3.11 10.32 -14.81
CA LEU A 112 -1.97 10.47 -15.72
C LEU A 112 -2.08 9.60 -16.98
N GLY A 113 -3.12 8.76 -17.07
CA GLY A 113 -3.36 7.89 -18.23
C GLY A 113 -2.62 6.57 -18.18
N ALA A 114 -2.03 6.20 -17.05
CA ALA A 114 -1.44 4.87 -16.89
C ALA A 114 -2.51 3.79 -17.03
N LYS A 115 -2.15 2.68 -17.66
CA LYS A 115 -2.99 1.48 -17.73
C LYS A 115 -2.51 0.39 -16.80
N GLN A 116 -1.24 0.45 -16.45
CA GLN A 116 -0.56 -0.54 -15.64
C GLN A 116 0.31 0.15 -14.61
N VAL A 117 0.41 -0.47 -13.43
CA VAL A 117 1.32 -0.06 -12.35
C VAL A 117 2.26 -1.22 -12.06
N VAL A 118 3.54 -0.92 -11.97
CA VAL A 118 4.56 -1.86 -11.48
C VAL A 118 5.13 -1.26 -10.19
N ASP A 119 4.96 -1.97 -9.09
CA ASP A 119 5.45 -1.59 -7.77
C ASP A 119 6.72 -2.39 -7.46
N ILE A 120 7.85 -1.71 -7.41
CA ILE A 120 9.18 -2.31 -7.18
C ILE A 120 9.58 -2.08 -5.73
N GLY A 121 9.90 -3.18 -5.02
CA GLY A 121 9.99 -3.18 -3.57
C GLY A 121 8.60 -3.05 -2.97
N SER A 122 7.68 -3.91 -3.42
CA SER A 122 6.24 -3.76 -3.15
C SER A 122 5.87 -3.96 -1.67
N GLY A 123 6.75 -4.58 -0.88
CA GLY A 123 6.53 -4.78 0.55
C GLY A 123 5.32 -5.67 0.83
N ASP A 124 4.25 -5.10 1.38
CA ASP A 124 2.98 -5.81 1.57
C ASP A 124 2.02 -5.68 0.37
N GLY A 125 2.48 -5.09 -0.73
CA GLY A 125 1.76 -4.97 -2.00
C GLY A 125 0.70 -3.89 -2.04
N ARG A 126 0.65 -2.96 -1.07
CA ARG A 126 -0.44 -1.99 -0.96
C ARG A 126 -0.60 -1.05 -2.14
N ILE A 127 0.49 -0.64 -2.80
CA ILE A 127 0.43 0.23 -3.99
C ILE A 127 -0.15 -0.57 -5.16
N ALA A 128 0.38 -1.77 -5.44
CA ALA A 128 -0.13 -2.64 -6.48
C ALA A 128 -1.59 -3.05 -6.22
N TYR A 129 -1.95 -3.37 -4.97
CA TYR A 129 -3.32 -3.64 -4.55
C TYR A 129 -4.26 -2.46 -4.84
N CYS A 130 -3.91 -1.27 -4.38
CA CYS A 130 -4.72 -0.07 -4.60
C CYS A 130 -4.85 0.28 -6.08
N ALA A 131 -3.80 0.08 -6.88
CA ALA A 131 -3.85 0.24 -8.32
C ALA A 131 -4.88 -0.71 -8.96
N LYS A 132 -4.91 -1.97 -8.53
CA LYS A 132 -5.91 -2.95 -8.98
C LYS A 132 -7.32 -2.57 -8.56
N VAL A 133 -7.51 -2.11 -7.33
CA VAL A 133 -8.81 -1.62 -6.82
C VAL A 133 -9.29 -0.43 -7.63
N ALA A 134 -8.41 0.51 -7.99
CA ALA A 134 -8.72 1.66 -8.85
C ALA A 134 -8.97 1.30 -10.33
N GLY A 135 -8.85 0.02 -10.69
CA GLY A 135 -9.15 -0.50 -12.03
C GLY A 135 -7.97 -0.51 -13.00
N LEU A 136 -6.73 -0.37 -12.49
CA LEU A 136 -5.51 -0.55 -13.27
C LEU A 136 -5.07 -2.02 -13.24
N GLN A 137 -4.32 -2.46 -14.23
CA GLN A 137 -3.55 -3.69 -14.11
C GLN A 137 -2.32 -3.40 -13.24
N SER A 138 -1.94 -4.32 -12.36
CA SER A 138 -0.85 -4.06 -11.42
C SER A 138 0.00 -5.29 -11.15
N TYR A 139 1.26 -5.05 -10.82
CA TYR A 139 2.27 -6.05 -10.53
C TYR A 139 3.07 -5.61 -9.31
N GLY A 140 3.27 -6.50 -8.34
CA GLY A 140 4.18 -6.30 -7.22
C GLY A 140 5.46 -7.09 -7.47
N ILE A 141 6.61 -6.46 -7.39
CA ILE A 141 7.93 -7.10 -7.47
C ILE A 141 8.62 -6.88 -6.12
N GLU A 142 8.86 -7.97 -5.41
CA GLU A 142 9.47 -7.93 -4.08
C GLU A 142 10.55 -9.01 -3.98
N ILE A 143 11.65 -8.70 -3.34
CA ILE A 143 12.76 -9.63 -3.19
C ILE A 143 12.61 -10.50 -1.94
N ASP A 144 11.92 -10.01 -0.91
CA ASP A 144 11.69 -10.75 0.33
C ASP A 144 10.52 -11.73 0.16
N GLU A 145 10.85 -13.02 0.14
CA GLU A 145 9.85 -14.10 -0.01
C GLU A 145 8.79 -14.10 1.11
N ASN A 146 9.10 -13.61 2.31
CA ASN A 146 8.14 -13.53 3.41
C ASN A 146 7.09 -12.46 3.12
N LEU A 147 7.53 -11.31 2.58
CA LEU A 147 6.63 -10.24 2.14
C LEU A 147 5.78 -10.69 0.94
N VAL A 148 6.36 -11.36 -0.06
CA VAL A 148 5.60 -11.96 -1.15
C VAL A 148 4.58 -13.00 -0.63
N GLY A 149 4.95 -13.75 0.41
CA GLY A 149 4.03 -14.65 1.10
C GLY A 149 2.84 -13.92 1.75
N LEU A 150 3.07 -12.74 2.30
CA LEU A 150 2.04 -11.86 2.85
C LEU A 150 1.15 -11.31 1.73
N GLU A 151 1.74 -10.77 0.64
CA GLU A 151 1.01 -10.29 -0.53
C GLU A 151 0.08 -11.34 -1.12
N ASN A 152 0.57 -12.58 -1.28
CA ASN A 152 -0.25 -13.70 -1.77
C ASN A 152 -1.43 -14.02 -0.84
N LYS A 153 -1.24 -13.97 0.48
CA LYS A 153 -2.34 -14.15 1.44
C LYS A 153 -3.38 -13.04 1.33
N ILE A 154 -2.94 -11.79 1.18
CA ILE A 154 -3.83 -10.64 0.99
C ILE A 154 -4.60 -10.79 -0.33
N SER A 155 -3.92 -11.11 -1.43
CA SER A 155 -4.53 -11.33 -2.74
C SER A 155 -5.63 -12.40 -2.68
N LEU A 156 -5.33 -13.55 -2.10
CA LEU A 156 -6.28 -14.65 -1.94
C LEU A 156 -7.48 -14.28 -1.04
N SER A 157 -7.21 -13.63 0.10
CA SER A 157 -8.25 -13.29 1.08
C SER A 157 -9.21 -12.21 0.58
N THR A 158 -8.70 -11.26 -0.19
CA THR A 158 -9.50 -10.14 -0.72
C THR A 158 -10.13 -10.44 -2.07
N GLY A 159 -9.57 -11.39 -2.82
CA GLY A 159 -9.92 -11.67 -4.20
C GLY A 159 -9.40 -10.61 -5.19
N VAL A 160 -8.39 -9.83 -4.80
CA VAL A 160 -7.74 -8.83 -5.64
C VAL A 160 -6.40 -9.38 -6.11
N ASP A 161 -6.34 -9.78 -7.38
CA ASP A 161 -5.11 -10.26 -8.01
C ASP A 161 -4.27 -9.08 -8.52
N PHE A 162 -3.25 -8.71 -7.77
CA PHE A 162 -2.26 -7.69 -8.10
C PHE A 162 -0.89 -8.30 -8.46
N GLN A 163 -0.85 -9.61 -8.73
CA GLN A 163 0.26 -10.38 -9.29
C GLN A 163 1.58 -10.20 -8.53
N PRO A 164 1.65 -10.60 -7.25
CA PRO A 164 2.90 -10.58 -6.48
C PRO A 164 3.94 -11.53 -7.09
N THR A 165 5.17 -11.05 -7.20
CA THR A 165 6.28 -11.83 -7.77
C THR A 165 7.52 -11.70 -6.90
N ALA A 166 8.08 -12.84 -6.48
CA ALA A 166 9.36 -12.89 -5.77
C ALA A 166 10.50 -12.77 -6.78
N ALA A 167 11.17 -11.62 -6.81
CA ALA A 167 12.27 -11.38 -7.73
C ALA A 167 13.16 -10.21 -7.29
N ASP A 168 14.45 -10.30 -7.65
CA ASP A 168 15.33 -9.14 -7.68
C ASP A 168 14.99 -8.28 -8.90
N ALA A 169 14.49 -7.08 -8.66
CA ALA A 169 14.04 -6.18 -9.73
C ALA A 169 15.17 -5.81 -10.69
N THR A 170 16.42 -5.79 -10.23
CA THR A 170 17.58 -5.49 -11.10
C THR A 170 17.89 -6.59 -12.12
N GLN A 171 17.33 -7.80 -11.89
CA GLN A 171 17.50 -8.96 -12.76
C GLN A 171 16.19 -9.39 -13.42
N PHE A 172 15.08 -8.71 -13.10
CA PHE A 172 13.76 -9.08 -13.58
C PHE A 172 13.53 -8.66 -15.03
N ASP A 173 13.04 -9.57 -15.85
CA ASP A 173 12.66 -9.27 -17.24
C ASP A 173 11.27 -8.60 -17.31
N PHE A 174 11.24 -7.29 -17.23
CA PHE A 174 10.01 -6.50 -17.34
C PHE A 174 9.30 -6.64 -18.69
N THR A 175 10.00 -7.10 -19.74
CA THR A 175 9.38 -7.30 -21.06
C THR A 175 8.36 -8.45 -21.02
N SER A 176 8.52 -9.39 -20.10
CA SER A 176 7.60 -10.51 -19.88
C SER A 176 6.21 -10.07 -19.43
N LEU A 177 6.09 -8.86 -18.85
CA LEU A 177 4.81 -8.32 -18.38
C LEU A 177 3.94 -7.72 -19.50
N GLY A 178 4.47 -7.58 -20.73
CA GLY A 178 3.73 -7.02 -21.87
C GLY A 178 3.20 -5.62 -21.60
N LEU A 179 4.03 -4.76 -21.02
CA LEU A 179 3.64 -3.45 -20.51
C LEU A 179 3.18 -2.49 -21.61
N SER A 180 2.08 -1.78 -21.34
CA SER A 180 1.54 -0.71 -22.18
C SER A 180 1.15 0.47 -21.33
N GLN A 181 1.77 1.62 -21.53
CA GLN A 181 1.58 2.82 -20.70
C GLN A 181 1.75 2.53 -19.18
N PRO A 182 2.86 1.90 -18.78
CA PRO A 182 3.12 1.59 -17.38
C PRO A 182 3.52 2.83 -16.60
N LEU A 183 3.22 2.81 -15.29
CA LEU A 183 3.81 3.69 -14.31
C LEU A 183 4.53 2.82 -13.29
N PHE A 184 5.79 3.16 -13.02
CA PHE A 184 6.62 2.45 -12.05
C PHE A 184 6.65 3.23 -10.73
N PHE A 185 6.39 2.53 -9.64
CA PHE A 185 6.74 2.98 -8.31
C PHE A 185 7.98 2.23 -7.86
N ILE A 186 8.94 2.96 -7.34
CA ILE A 186 10.19 2.39 -6.81
C ILE A 186 10.19 2.71 -5.33
N SER A 187 9.73 1.75 -4.53
CA SER A 187 9.53 1.86 -3.09
C SER A 187 10.75 1.33 -2.33
N GLY A 188 11.93 1.76 -2.73
CA GLY A 188 13.19 1.29 -2.16
C GLY A 188 14.20 2.41 -1.98
N LEU A 189 15.46 2.04 -1.89
CA LEU A 189 16.55 2.99 -1.86
C LEU A 189 16.70 3.68 -3.22
N PRO A 190 17.08 4.97 -3.27
CA PRO A 190 17.29 5.69 -4.52
C PRO A 190 18.24 4.97 -5.49
N GLU A 191 19.22 4.25 -4.94
CA GLU A 191 20.21 3.48 -5.71
C GLU A 191 19.57 2.37 -6.54
N VAL A 192 18.48 1.78 -6.08
CA VAL A 192 17.74 0.77 -6.87
C VAL A 192 17.17 1.40 -8.13
N GLY A 193 16.67 2.63 -8.05
CA GLY A 193 16.16 3.37 -9.21
C GLY A 193 17.25 3.71 -10.24
N GLU A 194 18.51 3.82 -9.83
CA GLU A 194 19.63 4.04 -10.74
C GLU A 194 20.09 2.76 -11.46
N MET A 195 19.74 1.59 -10.90
CA MET A 195 20.11 0.26 -11.45
C MET A 195 19.05 -0.30 -12.41
N LEU A 196 17.85 0.24 -12.42
CA LEU A 196 16.72 -0.15 -13.28
C LEU A 196 16.65 0.68 -14.54
#